data_3bcde5c918419e843273aa537dd17d6f
#
_entry.id   3bcde5c918419e843273aa537dd17d6f
#
_cell.length_a   1.000
_cell.length_b   1.000
_cell.length_c   1.000
_cell.angle_alpha   90.00
_cell.angle_beta   90.00
_cell.angle_gamma   90.00
#
_symmetry.space_group_name_H-M   'P 1'
#
loop_
_entity.id
_entity.type
_entity.pdbx_description
1 polymer ?
#
loop_
_entity_poly.entity_id
_entity_poly.type
_entity_poly.pdbx_seq_one_letter_code
_entity_poly.pdbx_strand_id
1 'polypeptide(L)'
;MSIDRKEPSTTAAEREMLDGWLDYHRATLEMKCEGLAPEELRLRAVPPSSLSLLGLVRHMAEVERGWFRNTFRGQEAPPLYYTDERPDDDFDDLESTGPEEVFATWHAECAHAREVSAAASLDELGKKQRRTGESFSMRWILTHMIEEYARHNGHADLLRETIDGSTGD
;
A
#
# COMPACT_ATOMS: atom_id res chain seq x y z
N MET A 1 10.44 2.12 -18.32
CA MET A 1 9.99 3.52 -18.05
C MET A 1 10.40 3.82 -16.63
N SER A 2 11.07 4.97 -16.37
CA SER A 2 11.34 5.32 -14.98
C SER A 2 10.04 5.74 -14.30
N ILE A 3 9.81 5.23 -13.09
CA ILE A 3 8.66 5.59 -12.27
C ILE A 3 8.77 7.07 -11.89
N ASP A 4 7.73 7.86 -12.18
CA ASP A 4 7.71 9.31 -11.89
C ASP A 4 7.34 9.52 -10.41
N ARG A 5 8.38 9.67 -9.56
CA ARG A 5 8.26 9.90 -8.13
C ARG A 5 8.50 11.37 -7.81
N LYS A 6 7.43 12.10 -7.50
CA LYS A 6 7.49 13.54 -7.22
C LYS A 6 7.13 13.84 -5.78
N GLU A 7 8.01 14.57 -5.11
CA GLU A 7 7.67 15.18 -3.83
C GLU A 7 6.60 16.28 -4.02
N PRO A 8 5.65 16.41 -3.09
CA PRO A 8 4.74 17.55 -3.09
C PRO A 8 5.51 18.86 -2.88
N SER A 9 4.93 19.97 -3.30
CA SER A 9 5.50 21.30 -3.01
C SER A 9 5.64 21.50 -1.51
N THR A 10 6.78 22.07 -1.07
CA THR A 10 7.07 22.35 0.35
C THR A 10 6.09 23.32 1.01
N THR A 11 5.29 24.02 0.20
CA THR A 11 4.26 24.98 0.64
C THR A 11 2.87 24.61 0.13
N ALA A 12 2.66 23.35 -0.28
CA ALA A 12 1.37 22.85 -0.73
C ALA A 12 0.29 22.99 0.35
N ALA A 13 -0.96 23.18 -0.08
CA ALA A 13 -2.10 23.10 0.83
C ALA A 13 -2.22 21.68 1.43
N GLU A 14 -2.89 21.56 2.58
CA GLU A 14 -2.98 20.28 3.32
C GLU A 14 -3.41 19.09 2.44
N ARG A 15 -4.47 19.25 1.65
CA ARG A 15 -4.96 18.21 0.73
C ARG A 15 -3.88 17.78 -0.26
N GLU A 16 -3.29 18.73 -0.94
CA GLU A 16 -2.25 18.48 -1.92
C GLU A 16 -1.00 17.84 -1.30
N MET A 17 -0.67 18.24 -0.07
CA MET A 17 0.43 17.66 0.70
C MET A 17 0.17 16.18 1.03
N LEU A 18 -1.02 15.85 1.54
CA LEU A 18 -1.38 14.48 1.92
C LEU A 18 -1.45 13.56 0.69
N ASP A 19 -2.17 13.99 -0.35
CA ASP A 19 -2.29 13.19 -1.58
C ASP A 19 -0.92 13.02 -2.26
N GLY A 20 -0.10 14.09 -2.28
CA GLY A 20 1.23 14.06 -2.88
C GLY A 20 2.20 13.12 -2.16
N TRP A 21 2.25 13.16 -0.82
CA TRP A 21 3.08 12.22 -0.06
C TRP A 21 2.61 10.78 -0.18
N LEU A 22 1.31 10.53 -0.20
CA LEU A 22 0.80 9.18 -0.40
C LEU A 22 1.19 8.62 -1.77
N ASP A 23 1.05 9.44 -2.83
CA ASP A 23 1.46 9.02 -4.17
C ASP A 23 2.98 8.85 -4.30
N TYR A 24 3.78 9.69 -3.63
CA TYR A 24 5.22 9.51 -3.54
C TYR A 24 5.60 8.16 -2.94
N HIS A 25 4.95 7.76 -1.85
CA HIS A 25 5.21 6.48 -1.19
C HIS A 25 4.74 5.28 -2.02
N ARG A 26 3.61 5.38 -2.73
CA ARG A 26 3.16 4.35 -3.69
C ARG A 26 4.21 4.14 -4.79
N ALA A 27 4.67 5.24 -5.39
CA ALA A 27 5.73 5.20 -6.40
C ALA A 27 7.05 4.61 -5.84
N THR A 28 7.37 4.89 -4.57
CA THR A 28 8.54 4.30 -3.91
C THR A 28 8.43 2.78 -3.82
N LEU A 29 7.29 2.23 -3.38
CA LEU A 29 7.11 0.78 -3.32
C LEU A 29 7.27 0.12 -4.70
N GLU A 30 6.67 0.72 -5.72
CA GLU A 30 6.80 0.23 -7.11
C GLU A 30 8.26 0.25 -7.58
N MET A 31 8.98 1.35 -7.32
CA MET A 31 10.40 1.50 -7.65
C MET A 31 11.27 0.44 -6.97
N LYS A 32 10.97 0.07 -5.71
CA LYS A 32 11.70 -0.99 -5.00
C LYS A 32 11.49 -2.39 -5.60
N CYS A 33 10.48 -2.55 -6.43
CA CYS A 33 10.20 -3.80 -7.15
C CYS A 33 10.65 -3.78 -8.62
N GLU A 34 11.00 -2.60 -9.18
CA GLU A 34 11.30 -2.43 -10.61
C GLU A 34 12.53 -3.26 -11.02
N GLY A 35 12.40 -3.99 -12.13
CA GLY A 35 13.50 -4.73 -12.76
C GLY A 35 13.83 -6.08 -12.13
N LEU A 36 13.17 -6.48 -11.04
CA LEU A 36 13.37 -7.78 -10.40
C LEU A 36 12.57 -8.89 -11.10
N ALA A 37 13.18 -10.08 -11.17
CA ALA A 37 12.50 -11.27 -11.66
C ALA A 37 11.40 -11.75 -10.67
N PRO A 38 10.41 -12.53 -11.13
CA PRO A 38 9.35 -13.07 -10.28
C PRO A 38 9.86 -13.81 -9.03
N GLU A 39 10.95 -14.54 -9.14
CA GLU A 39 11.58 -15.29 -8.06
C GLU A 39 12.22 -14.35 -7.02
N GLU A 40 12.83 -13.26 -7.49
CA GLU A 40 13.44 -12.24 -6.64
C GLU A 40 12.39 -11.46 -5.87
N LEU A 41 11.24 -11.14 -6.49
CA LEU A 41 10.11 -10.49 -5.82
C LEU A 41 9.53 -11.34 -4.68
N ARG A 42 9.60 -12.68 -4.78
CA ARG A 42 9.12 -13.62 -3.75
C ARG A 42 10.15 -13.92 -2.67
N LEU A 43 11.41 -13.50 -2.87
CA LEU A 43 12.51 -13.88 -1.97
C LEU A 43 12.33 -13.26 -0.58
N ARG A 44 12.33 -14.11 0.45
CA ARG A 44 12.39 -13.71 1.86
C ARG A 44 13.86 -13.43 2.24
N ALA A 45 14.36 -12.29 1.76
CA ALA A 45 15.78 -11.98 1.73
C ALA A 45 16.38 -11.61 3.09
N VAL A 46 15.58 -11.31 4.12
CA VAL A 46 16.03 -10.83 5.44
C VAL A 46 15.58 -11.79 6.55
N PRO A 47 16.22 -12.96 6.73
CA PRO A 47 15.87 -13.90 7.80
C PRO A 47 16.05 -13.29 9.21
N PRO A 48 15.20 -13.62 10.18
CA PRO A 48 14.10 -14.58 10.15
C PRO A 48 12.75 -13.99 9.67
N SER A 49 12.75 -12.80 9.06
CA SER A 49 11.53 -12.18 8.55
C SER A 49 10.89 -13.01 7.43
N SER A 50 9.55 -13.11 7.44
CA SER A 50 8.78 -13.72 6.36
C SER A 50 8.46 -12.74 5.21
N LEU A 51 8.85 -11.48 5.33
CA LEU A 51 8.55 -10.45 4.33
C LEU A 51 9.28 -10.69 3.01
N SER A 52 8.60 -10.41 1.92
CA SER A 52 9.11 -10.31 0.57
C SER A 52 8.54 -9.09 -0.14
N LEU A 53 9.16 -8.61 -1.21
CA LEU A 53 8.65 -7.46 -1.96
C LEU A 53 7.25 -7.73 -2.52
N LEU A 54 7.01 -8.92 -3.09
CA LEU A 54 5.68 -9.29 -3.59
C LEU A 54 4.63 -9.35 -2.48
N GLY A 55 4.99 -9.89 -1.31
CA GLY A 55 4.13 -9.90 -0.12
C GLY A 55 3.75 -8.50 0.34
N LEU A 56 4.71 -7.55 0.31
CA LEU A 56 4.43 -6.15 0.63
C LEU A 56 3.43 -5.52 -0.35
N VAL A 57 3.56 -5.77 -1.66
CA VAL A 57 2.59 -5.25 -2.66
C VAL A 57 1.20 -5.84 -2.45
N ARG A 58 1.08 -7.15 -2.17
CA ARG A 58 -0.18 -7.83 -1.83
C ARG A 58 -0.81 -7.22 -0.58
N HIS A 59 -0.02 -7.07 0.48
CA HIS A 59 -0.45 -6.44 1.73
C HIS A 59 -0.96 -5.01 1.49
N MET A 60 -0.23 -4.20 0.73
CA MET A 60 -0.66 -2.82 0.46
C MET A 60 -1.91 -2.74 -0.42
N ALA A 61 -2.17 -3.72 -1.29
CA ALA A 61 -3.45 -3.82 -1.98
C ALA A 61 -4.62 -4.07 -1.01
N GLU A 62 -4.43 -4.95 -0.01
CA GLU A 62 -5.41 -5.18 1.07
C GLU A 62 -5.62 -3.93 1.92
N VAL A 63 -4.56 -3.22 2.26
CA VAL A 63 -4.62 -1.98 3.06
C VAL A 63 -5.41 -0.89 2.32
N GLU A 64 -5.12 -0.65 1.04
CA GLU A 64 -5.88 0.28 0.19
C GLU A 64 -7.38 -0.10 0.16
N ARG A 65 -7.67 -1.36 -0.12
CA ARG A 65 -9.04 -1.91 -0.19
C ARG A 65 -9.77 -1.76 1.13
N GLY A 66 -9.12 -2.11 2.23
CA GLY A 66 -9.69 -2.05 3.57
C GLY A 66 -10.06 -0.63 4.00
N TRP A 67 -9.19 0.33 3.72
CA TRP A 67 -9.43 1.71 4.15
C TRP A 67 -10.41 2.45 3.25
N PHE A 68 -10.25 2.40 1.93
CA PHE A 68 -11.08 3.22 1.04
C PHE A 68 -12.40 2.57 0.68
N ARG A 69 -12.45 1.25 0.41
CA ARG A 69 -13.72 0.57 0.13
C ARG A 69 -14.50 0.25 1.41
N ASN A 70 -13.87 -0.50 2.32
CA ASN A 70 -14.59 -1.04 3.48
C ASN A 70 -14.80 0.03 4.55
N THR A 71 -13.74 0.73 4.98
CA THR A 71 -13.82 1.66 6.11
C THR A 71 -14.47 2.96 5.70
N PHE A 72 -13.99 3.62 4.63
CA PHE A 72 -14.54 4.91 4.25
C PHE A 72 -15.88 4.80 3.53
N ARG A 73 -15.99 3.99 2.47
CA ARG A 73 -17.22 3.85 1.69
C ARG A 73 -18.24 2.90 2.32
N GLY A 74 -17.86 2.05 3.28
CA GLY A 74 -18.75 1.08 3.91
C GLY A 74 -19.16 -0.05 2.96
N GLN A 75 -18.37 -0.32 1.93
CA GLN A 75 -18.59 -1.45 1.04
C GLN A 75 -18.24 -2.76 1.75
N GLU A 76 -18.89 -3.85 1.37
CA GLU A 76 -18.52 -5.20 1.83
C GLU A 76 -17.60 -5.87 0.79
N ALA A 77 -16.42 -5.28 0.61
CA ALA A 77 -15.43 -5.83 -0.30
C ALA A 77 -14.65 -6.94 0.42
N PRO A 78 -14.67 -8.21 -0.05
CA PRO A 78 -13.95 -9.30 0.59
C PRO A 78 -12.44 -9.09 0.48
N PRO A 79 -11.63 -9.73 1.35
CA PRO A 79 -10.18 -9.76 1.20
C PRO A 79 -9.76 -10.32 -0.17
N LEU A 80 -8.59 -9.90 -0.64
CA LEU A 80 -8.00 -10.34 -1.90
C LEU A 80 -7.17 -11.61 -1.73
N TYR A 81 -6.37 -11.66 -0.65
CA TYR A 81 -5.29 -12.63 -0.49
C TYR A 81 -5.32 -13.43 0.81
N TYR A 82 -6.12 -13.04 1.81
CA TYR A 82 -6.18 -13.75 3.08
C TYR A 82 -7.60 -14.21 3.40
N THR A 83 -7.73 -15.12 4.36
CA THR A 83 -9.00 -15.57 4.93
C THR A 83 -8.95 -15.50 6.45
N ASP A 84 -10.10 -15.69 7.11
CA ASP A 84 -10.16 -15.72 8.58
C ASP A 84 -9.34 -16.89 9.17
N GLU A 85 -9.22 -18.02 8.43
CA GLU A 85 -8.42 -19.17 8.83
C GLU A 85 -6.92 -18.97 8.56
N ARG A 86 -6.57 -18.12 7.59
CA ARG A 86 -5.20 -17.83 7.16
C ARG A 86 -5.00 -16.32 6.99
N PRO A 87 -4.89 -15.58 8.11
CA PRO A 87 -4.88 -14.12 8.11
C PRO A 87 -3.60 -13.49 7.53
N ASP A 88 -2.52 -14.28 7.40
CA ASP A 88 -1.22 -13.81 6.91
C ASP A 88 -0.90 -14.28 5.47
N ASP A 89 -1.89 -14.82 4.73
CA ASP A 89 -1.70 -15.33 3.37
C ASP A 89 -1.36 -14.23 2.34
N ASP A 90 -1.59 -12.96 2.64
CA ASP A 90 -1.05 -11.85 1.86
C ASP A 90 0.49 -11.87 1.81
N PHE A 91 1.16 -12.34 2.87
CA PHE A 91 2.61 -12.53 2.95
C PHE A 91 3.05 -13.97 2.68
N ASP A 92 2.22 -14.98 3.00
CA ASP A 92 2.66 -16.37 3.03
C ASP A 92 2.34 -17.14 1.76
N ASP A 93 1.20 -16.91 1.12
CA ASP A 93 0.79 -17.61 -0.10
C ASP A 93 1.24 -16.86 -1.37
N LEU A 94 2.54 -16.79 -1.61
CA LEU A 94 3.13 -16.02 -2.72
C LEU A 94 3.02 -16.71 -4.09
N GLU A 95 2.62 -17.98 -4.14
CA GLU A 95 2.55 -18.77 -5.38
C GLU A 95 1.14 -18.79 -6.00
N SER A 96 0.11 -18.42 -5.24
CA SER A 96 -1.29 -18.46 -5.73
C SER A 96 -1.59 -17.47 -6.84
N THR A 97 -0.82 -16.38 -6.92
CA THR A 97 -1.06 -15.28 -7.87
C THR A 97 0.27 -14.79 -8.45
N GLY A 98 0.31 -14.59 -9.77
CA GLY A 98 1.50 -14.09 -10.47
C GLY A 98 1.77 -12.60 -10.15
N PRO A 99 3.05 -12.14 -10.18
CA PRO A 99 3.39 -10.75 -9.90
C PRO A 99 2.62 -9.73 -10.77
N GLU A 100 2.45 -9.99 -12.05
CA GLU A 100 1.72 -9.09 -12.96
C GLU A 100 0.29 -8.82 -12.47
N GLU A 101 -0.42 -9.88 -12.04
CA GLU A 101 -1.78 -9.78 -11.53
C GLU A 101 -1.81 -9.07 -10.18
N VAL A 102 -0.83 -9.32 -9.30
CA VAL A 102 -0.68 -8.63 -8.02
C VAL A 102 -0.50 -7.14 -8.23
N PHE A 103 0.41 -6.72 -9.12
CA PHE A 103 0.61 -5.30 -9.44
C PHE A 103 -0.63 -4.66 -10.07
N ALA A 104 -1.28 -5.36 -11.02
CA ALA A 104 -2.51 -4.86 -11.62
C ALA A 104 -3.63 -4.64 -10.58
N THR A 105 -3.76 -5.56 -9.64
CA THR A 105 -4.73 -5.46 -8.54
C THR A 105 -4.39 -4.29 -7.60
N TRP A 106 -3.15 -4.17 -7.17
CA TRP A 106 -2.70 -3.05 -6.34
C TRP A 106 -2.91 -1.70 -7.04
N HIS A 107 -2.54 -1.56 -8.31
CA HIS A 107 -2.79 -0.35 -9.09
C HIS A 107 -4.28 0.00 -9.19
N ALA A 108 -5.15 -1.01 -9.35
CA ALA A 108 -6.58 -0.80 -9.38
C ALA A 108 -7.13 -0.31 -8.03
N GLU A 109 -6.65 -0.84 -6.90
CA GLU A 109 -7.02 -0.36 -5.58
C GLU A 109 -6.49 1.05 -5.31
N CYS A 110 -5.25 1.37 -5.71
CA CYS A 110 -4.71 2.73 -5.64
C CYS A 110 -5.52 3.73 -6.49
N ALA A 111 -5.92 3.36 -7.71
CA ALA A 111 -6.76 4.20 -8.55
C ALA A 111 -8.12 4.47 -7.91
N HIS A 112 -8.76 3.43 -7.38
CA HIS A 112 -10.02 3.57 -6.65
C HIS A 112 -9.88 4.47 -5.40
N ALA A 113 -8.80 4.30 -4.64
CA ALA A 113 -8.52 5.13 -3.46
C ALA A 113 -8.38 6.61 -3.82
N ARG A 114 -7.71 6.94 -4.94
CA ARG A 114 -7.62 8.32 -5.44
C ARG A 114 -8.98 8.89 -5.79
N GLU A 115 -9.84 8.12 -6.46
CA GLU A 115 -11.22 8.55 -6.77
C GLU A 115 -12.03 8.82 -5.50
N VAL A 116 -11.94 7.92 -4.51
CA VAL A 116 -12.63 8.06 -3.23
C VAL A 116 -12.14 9.28 -2.48
N SER A 117 -10.83 9.48 -2.39
CA SER A 117 -10.21 10.62 -1.72
C SER A 117 -10.60 11.94 -2.39
N ALA A 118 -10.49 12.03 -3.72
CA ALA A 118 -10.81 13.24 -4.47
C ALA A 118 -12.28 13.67 -4.36
N ALA A 119 -13.19 12.71 -4.15
CA ALA A 119 -14.63 12.99 -4.00
C ALA A 119 -15.06 13.38 -2.59
N ALA A 120 -14.16 13.30 -1.59
CA ALA A 120 -14.47 13.55 -0.18
C ALA A 120 -13.76 14.80 0.35
N SER A 121 -14.36 15.52 1.30
CA SER A 121 -13.62 16.52 2.07
C SER A 121 -12.71 15.85 3.11
N LEU A 122 -11.64 16.52 3.54
CA LEU A 122 -10.73 16.00 4.58
C LEU A 122 -11.44 15.69 5.90
N ASP A 123 -12.50 16.44 6.22
CA ASP A 123 -13.27 16.27 7.45
C ASP A 123 -14.43 15.28 7.31
N GLU A 124 -14.71 14.77 6.10
CA GLU A 124 -15.74 13.77 5.88
C GLU A 124 -15.42 12.48 6.63
N LEU A 125 -16.43 11.94 7.31
CA LEU A 125 -16.30 10.74 8.13
C LEU A 125 -16.63 9.49 7.30
N GLY A 126 -15.81 8.47 7.45
CA GLY A 126 -16.06 7.15 6.89
C GLY A 126 -17.29 6.46 7.50
N LYS A 127 -17.80 5.47 6.81
CA LYS A 127 -19.02 4.74 7.17
C LYS A 127 -18.81 3.73 8.30
N LYS A 128 -17.62 3.11 8.38
CA LYS A 128 -17.29 2.19 9.47
C LYS A 128 -16.66 2.94 10.64
N GLN A 129 -16.90 2.43 11.82
CA GLN A 129 -16.41 2.98 13.08
C GLN A 129 -15.46 1.99 13.77
N ARG A 130 -14.61 2.51 14.63
CA ARG A 130 -13.87 1.69 15.60
C ARG A 130 -14.85 1.00 16.56
N ARG A 131 -14.39 -0.03 17.25
CA ARG A 131 -15.16 -0.67 18.35
C ARG A 131 -15.52 0.31 19.47
N THR A 132 -14.80 1.43 19.59
CA THR A 132 -15.07 2.54 20.51
C THR A 132 -16.18 3.49 20.05
N GLY A 133 -16.71 3.33 18.83
CA GLY A 133 -17.71 4.21 18.22
C GLY A 133 -17.13 5.42 17.47
N GLU A 134 -15.80 5.60 17.47
CA GLU A 134 -15.18 6.70 16.73
C GLU A 134 -15.12 6.40 15.23
N SER A 135 -15.50 7.38 14.41
CA SER A 135 -15.35 7.33 12.95
C SER A 135 -13.99 7.85 12.52
N PHE A 136 -13.54 7.42 11.34
CA PHE A 136 -12.31 7.89 10.73
C PHE A 136 -12.62 9.02 9.73
N SER A 137 -11.96 10.17 9.86
CA SER A 137 -12.01 11.19 8.82
C SER A 137 -11.11 10.81 7.64
N MET A 138 -11.38 11.37 6.45
CA MET A 138 -10.50 11.19 5.29
C MET A 138 -9.06 11.67 5.60
N ARG A 139 -8.91 12.78 6.34
CA ARG A 139 -7.60 13.26 6.80
C ARG A 139 -6.85 12.21 7.60
N TRP A 140 -7.54 11.57 8.55
CA TRP A 140 -6.93 10.52 9.36
C TRP A 140 -6.52 9.32 8.50
N ILE A 141 -7.38 8.90 7.57
CA ILE A 141 -7.10 7.78 6.65
C ILE A 141 -5.88 8.09 5.79
N LEU A 142 -5.81 9.26 5.15
CA LEU A 142 -4.65 9.64 4.33
C LEU A 142 -3.35 9.68 5.14
N THR A 143 -3.40 10.23 6.35
CA THR A 143 -2.24 10.26 7.26
C THR A 143 -1.80 8.84 7.65
N HIS A 144 -2.75 7.96 7.95
CA HIS A 144 -2.47 6.57 8.28
C HIS A 144 -1.91 5.80 7.07
N MET A 145 -2.44 6.02 5.88
CA MET A 145 -1.90 5.41 4.66
C MET A 145 -0.47 5.83 4.37
N ILE A 146 -0.11 7.09 4.62
CA ILE A 146 1.28 7.56 4.53
C ILE A 146 2.16 6.81 5.55
N GLU A 147 1.68 6.63 6.79
CA GLU A 147 2.40 5.88 7.83
C GLU A 147 2.61 4.42 7.42
N GLU A 148 1.57 3.74 6.92
CA GLU A 148 1.65 2.35 6.47
C GLU A 148 2.67 2.19 5.33
N TYR A 149 2.55 3.02 4.28
CA TYR A 149 3.52 2.98 3.19
C TYR A 149 4.94 3.33 3.63
N ALA A 150 5.13 4.35 4.47
CA ALA A 150 6.46 4.73 4.94
C ALA A 150 7.14 3.59 5.72
N ARG A 151 6.39 2.90 6.59
CA ARG A 151 6.85 1.71 7.33
C ARG A 151 7.26 0.60 6.37
N HIS A 152 6.38 0.26 5.42
CA HIS A 152 6.61 -0.86 4.50
C HIS A 152 7.66 -0.54 3.44
N ASN A 153 7.84 0.72 3.04
CA ASN A 153 8.96 1.13 2.20
C ASN A 153 10.31 0.94 2.90
N GLY A 154 10.39 1.21 4.22
CA GLY A 154 11.60 0.88 4.98
C GLY A 154 11.90 -0.63 5.03
N HIS A 155 10.89 -1.49 5.06
CA HIS A 155 11.08 -2.94 4.89
C HIS A 155 11.53 -3.28 3.46
N ALA A 156 10.94 -2.64 2.45
CA ALA A 156 11.29 -2.84 1.05
C ALA A 156 12.73 -2.40 0.75
N ASP A 157 13.23 -1.35 1.39
CA ASP A 157 14.63 -0.91 1.30
C ASP A 157 15.59 -2.03 1.69
N LEU A 158 15.40 -2.63 2.86
CA LEU A 158 16.25 -3.72 3.34
C LEU A 158 16.16 -4.97 2.47
N LEU A 159 14.96 -5.32 2.01
CA LEU A 159 14.74 -6.44 1.11
C LEU A 159 15.47 -6.20 -0.22
N ARG A 160 15.30 -5.03 -0.83
CA ARG A 160 15.92 -4.68 -2.11
C ARG A 160 17.45 -4.69 -2.02
N GLU A 161 18.00 -4.03 -1.00
CA GLU A 161 19.46 -4.03 -0.77
C GLU A 161 20.03 -5.44 -0.62
N THR A 162 19.31 -6.32 0.08
CA THR A 162 19.75 -7.71 0.28
C THR A 162 19.65 -8.55 -0.98
N ILE A 163 18.66 -8.28 -1.87
CA ILE A 163 18.45 -9.04 -3.11
C ILE A 163 19.55 -8.72 -4.14
N ASP A 164 19.79 -7.45 -4.43
CA ASP A 164 20.65 -7.03 -5.55
C ASP A 164 21.67 -5.92 -5.20
N GLY A 165 21.71 -5.49 -3.95
CA GLY A 165 22.63 -4.43 -3.49
C GLY A 165 22.16 -3.02 -3.83
N SER A 166 20.99 -2.84 -4.44
CA SER A 166 20.47 -1.51 -4.77
C SER A 166 20.03 -0.78 -3.50
N THR A 167 20.60 0.39 -3.30
CA THR A 167 20.26 1.32 -2.22
C THR A 167 19.73 2.60 -2.82
N GLY A 168 19.10 3.40 -2.02
CA GLY A 168 18.61 4.73 -2.42
C GLY A 168 17.12 4.89 -2.22
N ASP A 169 16.77 6.12 -2.27
CA ASP A 169 15.47 6.73 -2.04
C ASP A 169 14.72 7.00 -3.35
#